data_fc1438edd510bad96f6902ebeb9cec63
#
_entry.id   fc1438edd510bad96f6902ebeb9cec63
#
_cell.length_a   1.000
_cell.length_b   1.000
_cell.length_c   1.000
_cell.angle_alpha   90.00
_cell.angle_beta   90.00
_cell.angle_gamma   90.00
#
_symmetry.space_group_name_H-M   'P 1'
#
loop_
_entity.id
_entity.type
_entity.pdbx_description
1 polymer ?
#
loop_
_entity_poly.entity_id
_entity_poly.type
_entity_poly.pdbx_seq_one_letter_code
_entity_poly.pdbx_strand_id
1 'polypeptide(L)'
;DMVRSHIERSTPNKVDYFKSTLEQLYGIKTTLKHMKVDTDKLRPTQDRVYADELEGRTYELKRGLAEPAIVVKTGNRWILVDGHHRSVASKKLGCEKVDSYVIDLGQDIRLGMEKTADEAGIKTFDDITIIDDDQHPLIALTETIKDQQYKED
;
A
#
# COMPACT_ATOMS: atom_id res chain seq x y z
N ASP A 1 4.51 9.84 -21.00
CA ASP A 1 4.48 8.39 -20.89
C ASP A 1 3.14 7.90 -20.38
N MET A 2 2.49 7.02 -21.11
CA MET A 2 1.16 6.52 -20.81
C MET A 2 1.11 5.74 -19.49
N VAL A 3 2.13 4.94 -19.20
CA VAL A 3 2.21 4.15 -17.97
C VAL A 3 2.35 5.09 -16.77
N ARG A 4 3.23 6.07 -16.87
CA ARG A 4 3.43 7.04 -15.80
C ARG A 4 2.17 7.87 -15.56
N SER A 5 1.52 8.35 -16.62
CA SER A 5 0.26 9.10 -16.50
C SER A 5 -0.83 8.26 -15.85
N HIS A 6 -0.88 6.98 -16.20
CA HIS A 6 -1.86 6.06 -15.61
C HIS A 6 -1.59 5.88 -14.11
N ILE A 7 -0.33 5.70 -13.73
CA ILE A 7 0.08 5.57 -12.33
C ILE A 7 -0.22 6.86 -11.56
N GLU A 8 0.10 8.02 -12.13
CA GLU A 8 -0.12 9.32 -11.48
C GLU A 8 -1.60 9.60 -11.21
N ARG A 9 -2.49 9.10 -12.06
CA ARG A 9 -3.94 9.28 -11.89
C ARG A 9 -4.58 8.14 -11.12
N SER A 10 -3.78 7.20 -10.61
CA SER A 10 -4.31 5.94 -10.09
C SER A 10 -4.92 6.03 -8.70
N THR A 11 -4.43 6.92 -7.81
CA THR A 11 -4.89 6.88 -6.41
C THR A 11 -6.38 7.21 -6.25
N PRO A 12 -6.91 8.30 -6.80
CA PRO A 12 -8.37 8.54 -6.73
C PRO A 12 -9.16 7.43 -7.41
N ASN A 13 -8.69 6.93 -8.56
CA ASN A 13 -9.36 5.86 -9.29
C ASN A 13 -9.30 4.54 -8.51
N LYS A 14 -8.19 4.25 -7.83
CA LYS A 14 -8.06 3.07 -6.97
C LYS A 14 -9.02 3.14 -5.79
N VAL A 15 -9.14 4.29 -5.15
CA VAL A 15 -10.07 4.49 -4.04
C VAL A 15 -11.50 4.19 -4.48
N ASP A 16 -11.92 4.77 -5.60
CA ASP A 16 -13.26 4.55 -6.15
C ASP A 16 -13.49 3.08 -6.50
N TYR A 17 -12.48 2.45 -7.08
CA TYR A 17 -12.53 1.04 -7.43
C TYR A 17 -12.68 0.15 -6.19
N PHE A 18 -11.85 0.38 -5.18
CA PHE A 18 -11.93 -0.38 -3.92
C PHE A 18 -13.27 -0.18 -3.23
N LYS A 19 -13.74 1.06 -3.17
CA LYS A 19 -15.04 1.38 -2.57
C LYS A 19 -16.17 0.65 -3.28
N SER A 20 -16.24 0.75 -4.60
CA SER A 20 -17.27 0.07 -5.40
C SER A 20 -17.18 -1.44 -5.25
N THR A 21 -15.98 -2.00 -5.28
CA THR A 21 -15.75 -3.44 -5.15
C THR A 21 -16.25 -3.95 -3.80
N LEU A 22 -15.93 -3.25 -2.72
CA LEU A 22 -16.38 -3.62 -1.38
C LEU A 22 -17.90 -3.54 -1.26
N GLU A 23 -18.49 -2.49 -1.81
CA GLU A 23 -19.94 -2.31 -1.80
C GLU A 23 -20.67 -3.43 -2.54
N GLN A 24 -20.14 -3.82 -3.71
CA GLN A 24 -20.70 -4.90 -4.50
C GLN A 24 -20.51 -6.27 -3.85
N LEU A 25 -19.32 -6.52 -3.34
CA LEU A 25 -18.95 -7.80 -2.76
C LEU A 25 -19.78 -8.14 -1.51
N TYR A 26 -20.02 -7.14 -0.67
CA TYR A 26 -20.72 -7.33 0.61
C TYR A 26 -22.16 -6.81 0.60
N GLY A 27 -22.62 -6.20 -0.50
CA GLY A 27 -23.97 -5.68 -0.60
C GLY A 27 -24.25 -4.55 0.40
N ILE A 28 -23.28 -3.66 0.62
CA ILE A 28 -23.35 -2.58 1.59
C ILE A 28 -23.06 -1.22 0.95
N LYS A 29 -23.36 -0.17 1.69
CA LYS A 29 -22.92 1.18 1.35
C LYS A 29 -21.77 1.55 2.26
N THR A 30 -20.78 2.24 1.73
CA THR A 30 -19.61 2.68 2.48
C THR A 30 -19.50 4.19 2.45
N THR A 31 -18.72 4.76 3.37
CA THR A 31 -18.39 6.18 3.37
C THR A 31 -16.91 6.36 3.14
N LEU A 32 -16.52 7.43 2.44
CA LEU A 32 -15.14 7.76 2.16
C LEU A 32 -14.77 9.05 2.89
N LYS A 33 -13.67 9.01 3.63
CA LYS A 33 -13.11 10.17 4.31
C LYS A 33 -11.63 10.30 4.02
N HIS A 34 -11.16 11.53 3.83
CA HIS A 34 -9.74 11.84 3.76
C HIS A 34 -9.31 12.31 5.14
N MET A 35 -8.45 11.55 5.81
CA MET A 35 -8.03 11.84 7.18
C MET A 35 -6.64 11.27 7.47
N LYS A 36 -6.06 11.71 8.57
CA LYS A 36 -4.80 11.15 9.07
C LYS A 36 -5.10 10.04 10.06
N VAL A 37 -4.48 8.89 9.87
CA VAL A 37 -4.66 7.71 10.71
C VAL A 37 -3.38 7.43 11.47
N ASP A 38 -3.50 7.13 12.77
CA ASP A 38 -2.35 6.77 13.58
C ASP A 38 -1.63 5.57 12.99
N THR A 39 -0.31 5.70 12.81
CA THR A 39 0.53 4.65 12.22
C THR A 39 0.37 3.33 13.00
N ASP A 40 0.30 3.43 14.33
CA ASP A 40 0.20 2.26 15.21
C ASP A 40 -1.14 1.53 15.12
N LYS A 41 -2.17 2.19 14.58
CA LYS A 41 -3.49 1.58 14.38
C LYS A 41 -3.60 0.87 13.04
N LEU A 42 -2.70 1.20 12.09
CA LEU A 42 -2.74 0.60 10.76
C LEU A 42 -2.30 -0.86 10.83
N ARG A 43 -3.10 -1.71 10.23
CA ARG A 43 -2.79 -3.11 10.09
C ARG A 43 -2.35 -3.39 8.66
N PRO A 44 -1.08 -3.78 8.46
CA PRO A 44 -0.59 -4.08 7.11
C PRO A 44 -1.17 -5.39 6.58
N THR A 45 -1.23 -5.50 5.26
CA THR A 45 -1.70 -6.71 4.57
C THR A 45 -0.64 -7.25 3.61
N GLN A 46 0.56 -6.67 3.61
CA GLN A 46 1.66 -7.06 2.75
C GLN A 46 2.88 -7.39 3.61
N ASP A 47 3.57 -8.48 3.29
CA ASP A 47 4.66 -9.00 4.12
C ASP A 47 6.03 -8.39 3.81
N ARG A 48 6.15 -7.62 2.72
CA ARG A 48 7.45 -7.08 2.31
C ARG A 48 7.30 -5.72 1.62
N VAL A 49 8.35 -4.92 1.75
CA VAL A 49 8.53 -3.69 0.99
C VAL A 49 9.94 -3.69 0.41
N TYR A 50 10.16 -2.93 -0.65
CA TYR A 50 11.42 -2.91 -1.37
C TYR A 50 12.18 -1.62 -1.05
N ALA A 51 13.48 -1.75 -0.80
CA ALA A 51 14.32 -0.65 -0.32
C ALA A 51 14.34 0.54 -1.28
N ASP A 52 14.38 0.28 -2.60
CA ASP A 52 14.38 1.34 -3.62
C ASP A 52 13.06 2.11 -3.64
N GLU A 53 11.92 1.40 -3.57
CA GLU A 53 10.62 2.04 -3.51
C GLU A 53 10.43 2.79 -2.19
N LEU A 54 10.94 2.24 -1.10
CA LEU A 54 10.90 2.87 0.21
C LEU A 54 11.66 4.20 0.19
N GLU A 55 12.82 4.23 -0.45
CA GLU A 55 13.61 5.44 -0.63
C GLU A 55 12.85 6.48 -1.45
N GLY A 56 12.20 6.06 -2.53
CA GLY A 56 11.37 6.94 -3.35
C GLY A 56 10.20 7.54 -2.59
N ARG A 57 9.52 6.74 -1.78
CA ARG A 57 8.41 7.24 -0.95
C ARG A 57 8.90 8.20 0.14
N THR A 58 10.06 7.92 0.73
CA THR A 58 10.68 8.81 1.72
C THR A 58 10.99 10.17 1.09
N TYR A 59 11.52 10.17 -0.12
CA TYR A 59 11.80 11.40 -0.88
C TYR A 59 10.51 12.21 -1.08
N GLU A 60 9.45 11.57 -1.52
CA GLU A 60 8.16 12.22 -1.76
C GLU A 60 7.57 12.80 -0.47
N LEU A 61 7.64 12.06 0.63
CA LEU A 61 7.15 12.52 1.93
C LEU A 61 7.87 13.78 2.40
N LYS A 62 9.18 13.83 2.27
CA LYS A 62 9.98 14.98 2.66
C LYS A 62 9.65 16.24 1.86
N ARG A 63 9.13 16.09 0.66
CA ARG A 63 8.78 17.18 -0.23
C ARG A 63 7.28 17.48 -0.30
N GLY A 64 6.47 16.79 0.49
CA GLY A 64 5.03 16.97 0.48
C GLY A 64 4.36 16.49 -0.80
N LEU A 65 4.98 15.57 -1.53
CA LEU A 65 4.46 15.04 -2.80
C LEU A 65 3.81 13.68 -2.66
N ALA A 66 3.82 13.10 -1.46
CA ALA A 66 3.28 11.76 -1.24
C ALA A 66 1.75 11.75 -1.38
N GLU A 67 1.26 10.75 -2.11
CA GLU A 67 -0.17 10.50 -2.21
C GLU A 67 -0.68 9.81 -0.94
N PRO A 68 -1.96 9.98 -0.57
CA PRO A 68 -2.52 9.29 0.58
C PRO A 68 -2.52 7.78 0.42
N ALA A 69 -2.41 7.07 1.54
CA ALA A 69 -2.64 5.63 1.59
C ALA A 69 -4.12 5.33 1.48
N ILE A 70 -4.48 4.08 1.19
CA ILE A 70 -5.87 3.63 1.16
C ILE A 70 -6.06 2.67 2.33
N VAL A 71 -7.03 2.97 3.18
CA VAL A 71 -7.33 2.24 4.40
C VAL A 71 -8.80 1.86 4.42
N VAL A 72 -9.10 0.64 4.82
CA VAL A 72 -10.48 0.19 5.06
C VAL A 72 -10.70 0.11 6.56
N LYS A 73 -11.71 0.84 7.05
CA LYS A 73 -12.12 0.75 8.44
C LYS A 73 -13.28 -0.23 8.56
N THR A 74 -13.08 -1.30 9.30
CA THR A 74 -14.08 -2.33 9.54
C THR A 74 -14.08 -2.68 11.04
N GLY A 75 -15.22 -2.47 11.69
CA GLY A 75 -15.26 -2.53 13.15
C GLY A 75 -14.31 -1.50 13.74
N ASN A 76 -13.41 -1.96 14.62
CA ASN A 76 -12.37 -1.12 15.22
C ASN A 76 -11.01 -1.29 14.54
N ARG A 77 -10.97 -1.95 13.38
CA ARG A 77 -9.72 -2.25 12.68
C ARG A 77 -9.53 -1.30 11.52
N TRP A 78 -8.27 -0.90 11.30
CA TRP A 78 -7.84 0.01 10.25
C TRP A 78 -6.90 -0.78 9.33
N ILE A 79 -7.43 -1.30 8.23
CA ILE A 79 -6.72 -2.21 7.35
C ILE A 79 -6.05 -1.42 6.24
N LEU A 80 -4.72 -1.48 6.18
CA LEU A 80 -3.95 -0.81 5.11
C LEU A 80 -4.03 -1.65 3.85
N VAL A 81 -4.69 -1.11 2.83
CA VAL A 81 -4.94 -1.80 1.56
C VAL A 81 -3.90 -1.43 0.51
N ASP A 82 -3.51 -0.18 0.46
CA ASP A 82 -2.53 0.35 -0.50
C ASP A 82 -1.69 1.44 0.17
N GLY A 83 -0.41 1.51 -0.21
CA GLY A 83 0.51 2.49 0.36
C GLY A 83 1.39 1.94 1.47
N HIS A 84 1.73 0.64 1.44
CA HIS A 84 2.61 0.02 2.43
C HIS A 84 3.99 0.67 2.44
N HIS A 85 4.60 0.91 1.28
CA HIS A 85 5.90 1.57 1.20
C HIS A 85 5.84 2.96 1.82
N ARG A 86 4.80 3.71 1.51
CA ARG A 86 4.57 5.06 2.03
C ARG A 86 4.38 5.05 3.54
N SER A 87 3.62 4.12 4.04
CA SER A 87 3.34 3.99 5.48
C SER A 87 4.58 3.58 6.26
N VAL A 88 5.38 2.64 5.74
CA VAL A 88 6.65 2.25 6.34
C VAL A 88 7.62 3.44 6.33
N ALA A 89 7.70 4.17 5.23
CA ALA A 89 8.54 5.37 5.14
C ALA A 89 8.13 6.43 6.16
N SER A 90 6.83 6.66 6.32
CA SER A 90 6.29 7.60 7.31
C SER A 90 6.70 7.19 8.73
N LYS A 91 6.58 5.92 9.06
CA LYS A 91 6.96 5.40 10.37
C LYS A 91 8.46 5.59 10.62
N LYS A 92 9.30 5.31 9.63
CA LYS A 92 10.75 5.48 9.74
C LYS A 92 11.15 6.93 9.92
N LEU A 93 10.40 7.86 9.33
CA LEU A 93 10.63 9.30 9.52
C LEU A 93 10.12 9.82 10.85
N GLY A 94 9.51 8.96 11.67
CA GLY A 94 8.95 9.36 12.95
C GLY A 94 7.58 10.02 12.88
N CYS A 95 6.88 9.87 11.76
CA CYS A 95 5.52 10.40 11.61
C CYS A 95 4.56 9.54 12.43
N GLU A 96 3.77 10.18 13.28
CA GLU A 96 2.79 9.47 14.10
C GLU A 96 1.54 9.10 13.31
N LYS A 97 1.26 9.80 12.22
CA LYS A 97 0.05 9.63 11.43
C LYS A 97 0.38 9.54 9.94
N VAL A 98 -0.46 8.80 9.22
CA VAL A 98 -0.38 8.63 7.78
C VAL A 98 -1.61 9.25 7.14
N ASP A 99 -1.40 10.14 6.17
CA ASP A 99 -2.48 10.72 5.38
C ASP A 99 -3.15 9.62 4.56
N SER A 100 -4.47 9.48 4.67
CA SER A 100 -5.18 8.31 4.15
C SER A 100 -6.56 8.66 3.61
N TYR A 101 -6.95 7.92 2.57
CA TYR A 101 -8.35 7.79 2.20
C TYR A 101 -8.91 6.59 2.96
N VAL A 102 -9.89 6.82 3.80
CA VAL A 102 -10.49 5.79 4.65
C VAL A 102 -11.87 5.42 4.11
N ILE A 103 -12.02 4.16 3.72
CA ILE A 103 -13.29 3.59 3.32
C ILE A 103 -13.89 2.93 4.56
N ASP A 104 -14.93 3.53 5.13
CA ASP A 104 -15.58 3.03 6.34
C ASP A 104 -16.74 2.13 5.94
N LEU A 105 -16.69 0.88 6.34
CA LEU A 105 -17.72 -0.11 6.03
C LEU A 105 -18.97 0.07 6.90
N GLY A 106 -18.87 0.81 8.00
CA GLY A 106 -20.00 1.03 8.92
C GLY A 106 -20.40 -0.20 9.73
N GLN A 107 -19.68 -1.28 9.61
CA GLN A 107 -19.92 -2.55 10.29
C GLN A 107 -18.63 -3.35 10.38
N ASP A 108 -18.66 -4.46 11.11
CA ASP A 108 -17.50 -5.32 11.28
C ASP A 108 -17.58 -6.49 10.28
N ILE A 109 -16.80 -6.40 9.22
CA ILE A 109 -16.67 -7.46 8.21
C ILE A 109 -15.22 -7.90 8.19
N ARG A 110 -14.98 -9.20 8.29
CA ARG A 110 -13.63 -9.75 8.17
C ARG A 110 -13.27 -9.90 6.69
N LEU A 111 -12.30 -9.10 6.26
CA LEU A 111 -11.87 -9.08 4.87
C LEU A 111 -10.99 -10.29 4.53
N GLY A 112 -11.04 -10.75 3.27
CA GLY A 112 -10.17 -11.82 2.80
C GLY A 112 -8.69 -11.47 2.96
N MET A 113 -8.30 -10.22 2.71
CA MET A 113 -6.92 -9.78 2.90
C MET A 113 -6.47 -9.83 4.36
N GLU A 114 -7.37 -9.63 5.31
CA GLU A 114 -7.06 -9.80 6.74
C GLU A 114 -6.74 -11.26 7.06
N LYS A 115 -7.52 -12.18 6.53
CA LYS A 115 -7.30 -13.61 6.73
C LYS A 115 -5.96 -14.05 6.15
N THR A 116 -5.64 -13.58 4.94
CA THR A 116 -4.37 -13.88 4.28
C THR A 116 -3.19 -13.32 5.09
N ALA A 117 -3.31 -12.08 5.58
CA ALA A 117 -2.29 -11.47 6.42
C ALA A 117 -2.10 -12.24 7.74
N ASP A 118 -3.20 -12.67 8.37
CA ASP A 118 -3.15 -13.47 9.59
C ASP A 118 -2.42 -14.79 9.37
N GLU A 119 -2.72 -15.48 8.28
CA GLU A 119 -2.07 -16.73 7.91
C GLU A 119 -0.58 -16.56 7.66
N ALA A 120 -0.18 -15.40 7.12
CA ALA A 120 1.21 -15.05 6.90
C ALA A 120 1.92 -14.50 8.14
N GLY A 121 1.21 -14.33 9.26
CA GLY A 121 1.78 -13.81 10.50
C GLY A 121 2.00 -12.31 10.51
N ILE A 122 1.34 -11.56 9.63
CA ILE A 122 1.51 -10.11 9.51
C ILE A 122 0.45 -9.42 10.36
N LYS A 123 0.89 -8.71 11.42
CA LYS A 123 -0.01 -7.97 12.31
C LYS A 123 0.36 -6.51 12.47
N THR A 124 1.66 -6.20 12.43
CA THR A 124 2.18 -4.85 12.58
C THR A 124 3.24 -4.57 11.52
N PHE A 125 3.69 -3.33 11.43
CA PHE A 125 4.79 -2.96 10.52
C PHE A 125 6.10 -3.68 10.85
N ASP A 126 6.26 -4.13 12.10
CA ASP A 126 7.45 -4.90 12.48
C ASP A 126 7.51 -6.27 11.81
N ASP A 127 6.38 -6.77 11.33
CA ASP A 127 6.30 -8.05 10.61
C ASP A 127 6.62 -7.91 9.12
N ILE A 128 6.86 -6.68 8.64
CA ILE A 128 7.18 -6.42 7.24
C ILE A 128 8.70 -6.52 7.06
N THR A 129 9.12 -7.30 6.05
CA THR A 129 10.52 -7.45 5.67
C THR A 129 10.89 -6.42 4.61
N ILE A 130 12.03 -5.75 4.78
CA ILE A 130 12.57 -4.84 3.78
C ILE A 130 13.53 -5.63 2.89
N ILE A 131 13.23 -5.63 1.59
CA ILE A 131 14.01 -6.36 0.59
C ILE A 131 14.98 -5.39 -0.08
N ASP A 132 16.25 -5.78 -0.19
CA ASP A 132 17.29 -4.99 -0.83
C ASP A 132 17.03 -4.81 -2.33
N ASP A 133 17.59 -3.75 -2.90
CA ASP A 133 17.36 -3.37 -4.30
C ASP A 133 17.74 -4.48 -5.29
N ASP A 134 18.82 -5.20 -5.02
CA ASP A 134 19.28 -6.30 -5.89
C ASP A 134 18.36 -7.52 -5.85
N GLN A 135 17.45 -7.58 -4.89
CA GLN A 135 16.45 -8.64 -4.75
C GLN A 135 15.07 -8.21 -5.26
N HIS A 136 14.95 -6.97 -5.71
CA HIS A 136 13.67 -6.46 -6.22
C HIS A 136 13.28 -7.21 -7.50
N PRO A 137 12.07 -7.79 -7.59
CA PRO A 137 11.68 -8.59 -8.75
C PRO A 137 11.80 -7.88 -10.10
N LEU A 138 11.47 -6.59 -10.15
CA LEU A 138 11.55 -5.82 -11.39
C LEU A 138 12.99 -5.60 -11.85
N ILE A 139 13.91 -5.39 -10.91
CA ILE A 139 15.33 -5.22 -11.20
C ILE A 139 15.92 -6.53 -11.71
N ALA A 140 15.63 -7.64 -11.02
CA ALA A 140 16.09 -8.95 -11.41
C ALA A 140 15.59 -9.32 -12.81
N LEU A 141 14.32 -9.05 -13.11
CA LEU A 141 13.74 -9.29 -14.43
C LEU A 141 14.42 -8.44 -15.52
N THR A 142 14.65 -7.16 -15.21
CA THR A 142 15.29 -6.24 -16.15
C THR A 142 16.71 -6.70 -16.47
N GLU A 143 17.49 -7.12 -15.48
CA GLU A 143 18.84 -7.64 -15.68
C GLU A 143 18.83 -8.92 -16.52
N THR A 144 17.90 -9.82 -16.26
CA THR A 144 17.74 -11.04 -17.05
C THR A 144 17.45 -10.73 -18.50
N ILE A 145 16.57 -9.78 -18.77
CA ILE A 145 16.25 -9.36 -20.14
C ILE A 145 17.48 -8.76 -20.83
N LYS A 146 18.23 -7.91 -20.15
CA LYS A 146 19.45 -7.33 -20.68
C LYS A 146 20.49 -8.40 -21.02
N ASP A 147 20.69 -9.35 -20.14
CA ASP A 147 21.62 -10.46 -20.37
C ASP A 147 21.22 -11.27 -21.59
N GLN A 148 19.94 -11.55 -21.76
CA GLN A 148 19.44 -12.26 -22.93
C GLN A 148 19.68 -11.47 -24.21
N GLN A 149 19.47 -10.16 -24.20
CA GLN A 149 19.71 -9.31 -25.36
C GLN A 149 21.20 -9.32 -25.78
N TYR A 150 22.09 -9.22 -24.81
CA TYR A 150 23.53 -9.28 -25.07
C TYR A 150 23.98 -10.62 -25.64
N LYS A 151 23.32 -11.71 -25.24
CA LYS A 151 23.64 -13.06 -25.76
C LYS A 151 23.15 -13.27 -27.18
N GLU A 152 22.05 -12.61 -27.57
CA GLU A 152 21.49 -12.72 -28.92
C GLU A 152 22.27 -11.87 -29.94
N ASP A 153 22.90 -10.81 -29.48
CA ASP A 153 23.73 -9.94 -30.33
C ASP A 153 25.11 -10.55 -30.54
#